data_6bf7240b8b68261ae0d8ed02afa3c17e
#
_entry.id   6bf7240b8b68261ae0d8ed02afa3c17e
#
_cell.length_a   1.000
_cell.length_b   1.000
_cell.length_c   1.000
_cell.angle_alpha   90.00
_cell.angle_beta   90.00
_cell.angle_gamma   90.00
#
_symmetry.space_group_name_H-M   'P 1'
#
loop_
_entity.id
_entity.type
_entity.pdbx_description
1 polymer ?
#
loop_
_entity_poly.entity_id
_entity_poly.type
_entity_poly.pdbx_seq_one_letter_code
_entity_poly.pdbx_strand_id
1 'polypeptide(L)'
;MRVSVATGEATVWSPSPSVRFEGLPTHVAIGPDATLVERVAGADLQVSAESFFQSGPAAAELLVDAVRRACGDVLDGLRGPLLDAYGGIGLFAATLGAADNVVVESSRSSCADAVANLGDRATVHRTMFEQWVPQPVELAVADPARSGLGREATDVLAATGARRLVLVSCDPGSLARDTVLLAAR
;
A
#
# COMPACT_ATOMS: atom_id res chain seq x y z
N MET A 1 -13.16 -14.63 -2.61
CA MET A 1 -12.26 -15.64 -2.02
C MET A 1 -10.84 -15.33 -2.43
N ARG A 2 -9.92 -15.42 -1.50
CA ARG A 2 -8.47 -15.30 -1.73
C ARG A 2 -7.81 -16.57 -1.21
N VAL A 3 -6.77 -17.02 -1.89
CA VAL A 3 -5.95 -18.17 -1.48
C VAL A 3 -4.51 -17.71 -1.48
N SER A 4 -3.81 -17.93 -0.38
CA SER A 4 -2.39 -17.62 -0.28
C SER A 4 -1.56 -18.57 -1.12
N VAL A 5 -0.66 -18.02 -1.92
CA VAL A 5 0.33 -18.80 -2.68
C VAL A 5 1.44 -19.29 -1.74
N ALA A 6 1.73 -18.53 -0.67
CA ALA A 6 2.79 -18.87 0.28
C ALA A 6 2.41 -20.00 1.23
N THR A 7 1.17 -20.00 1.76
CA THR A 7 0.74 -20.91 2.83
C THR A 7 -0.36 -21.89 2.42
N GLY A 8 -1.08 -21.63 1.33
CA GLY A 8 -2.28 -22.38 0.93
C GLY A 8 -3.53 -22.06 1.77
N GLU A 9 -3.43 -21.16 2.74
CA GLU A 9 -4.59 -20.66 3.49
C GLU A 9 -5.57 -19.95 2.57
N ALA A 10 -6.84 -19.96 2.93
CA ALA A 10 -7.86 -19.29 2.14
C ALA A 10 -8.79 -18.45 3.01
N THR A 11 -9.18 -17.32 2.47
CA THR A 11 -10.19 -16.45 3.09
C THR A 11 -11.33 -16.16 2.12
N VAL A 12 -12.52 -15.95 2.66
CA VAL A 12 -13.68 -15.52 1.89
C VAL A 12 -14.48 -14.48 2.64
N TRP A 13 -14.90 -13.45 1.91
CA TRP A 13 -15.76 -12.40 2.42
C TRP A 13 -16.59 -11.78 1.30
N SER A 14 -17.71 -11.19 1.66
CA SER A 14 -18.53 -10.36 0.77
C SER A 14 -19.12 -9.18 1.56
N PRO A 15 -19.12 -7.96 1.02
CA PRO A 15 -19.79 -6.82 1.63
C PRO A 15 -21.30 -6.95 1.65
N SER A 16 -21.87 -7.84 0.81
CA SER A 16 -23.30 -8.07 0.74
C SER A 16 -23.76 -9.00 1.86
N PRO A 17 -24.70 -8.56 2.73
CA PRO A 17 -25.23 -9.39 3.81
C PRO A 17 -26.11 -10.56 3.30
N SER A 18 -26.50 -10.55 2.04
CA SER A 18 -27.30 -11.62 1.43
C SER A 18 -26.46 -12.82 0.97
N VAL A 19 -25.13 -12.65 0.85
CA VAL A 19 -24.24 -13.76 0.46
C VAL A 19 -24.05 -14.69 1.65
N ARG A 20 -24.22 -15.99 1.40
CA ARG A 20 -23.93 -17.06 2.36
C ARG A 20 -22.82 -17.93 1.80
N PHE A 21 -21.93 -18.35 2.68
CA PHE A 21 -20.84 -19.25 2.36
C PHE A 21 -21.13 -20.61 3.00
N GLU A 22 -21.51 -21.59 2.17
CA GLU A 22 -21.87 -22.93 2.62
C GLU A 22 -20.97 -23.97 1.94
N GLY A 23 -20.74 -25.09 2.61
CA GLY A 23 -19.96 -26.21 2.05
C GLY A 23 -18.48 -25.90 1.81
N LEU A 24 -17.94 -24.85 2.44
CA LEU A 24 -16.52 -24.55 2.33
C LEU A 24 -15.68 -25.53 3.14
N PRO A 25 -14.46 -25.85 2.69
CA PRO A 25 -13.50 -26.60 3.47
C PRO A 25 -13.19 -25.90 4.81
N THR A 26 -12.88 -26.67 5.85
CA THR A 26 -12.63 -26.14 7.21
C THR A 26 -11.42 -25.21 7.33
N HIS A 27 -10.50 -25.26 6.35
CA HIS A 27 -9.33 -24.38 6.31
C HIS A 27 -9.62 -23.00 5.66
N VAL A 28 -10.85 -22.75 5.21
CA VAL A 28 -11.26 -21.45 4.67
C VAL A 28 -11.79 -20.58 5.78
N ALA A 29 -11.09 -19.51 6.13
CA ALA A 29 -11.57 -18.55 7.10
C ALA A 29 -12.60 -17.60 6.48
N ILE A 30 -13.65 -17.29 7.22
CA ILE A 30 -14.79 -16.49 6.73
C ILE A 30 -14.89 -15.20 7.54
N GLY A 31 -15.05 -14.08 6.83
CA GLY A 31 -15.31 -12.77 7.43
C GLY A 31 -14.37 -11.68 6.92
N PRO A 32 -14.71 -10.41 7.22
CA PRO A 32 -13.88 -9.28 6.79
C PRO A 32 -12.48 -9.28 7.43
N ASP A 33 -12.41 -9.71 8.68
CA ASP A 33 -11.18 -9.78 9.47
C ASP A 33 -10.44 -11.13 9.34
N ALA A 34 -10.94 -12.05 8.50
CA ALA A 34 -10.22 -13.28 8.19
C ALA A 34 -8.94 -12.97 7.44
N THR A 35 -7.81 -13.45 7.94
CA THR A 35 -6.48 -13.12 7.41
C THR A 35 -5.81 -14.33 6.77
N LEU A 36 -4.90 -14.07 5.86
CA LEU A 36 -3.90 -15.01 5.36
C LEU A 36 -2.54 -14.29 5.27
N VAL A 37 -1.49 -15.04 5.09
CA VAL A 37 -0.15 -14.50 4.89
C VAL A 37 0.28 -14.71 3.45
N GLU A 38 0.78 -13.66 2.81
CA GLU A 38 1.46 -13.71 1.51
C GLU A 38 2.92 -13.31 1.67
N ARG A 39 3.77 -13.90 0.84
CA ARG A 39 5.19 -13.55 0.80
C ARG A 39 5.50 -12.73 -0.44
N VAL A 40 6.07 -11.53 -0.24
CA VAL A 40 6.44 -10.60 -1.32
C VAL A 40 7.80 -10.00 -1.01
N ALA A 41 8.74 -10.11 -1.94
CA ALA A 41 10.09 -9.54 -1.86
C ALA A 41 10.79 -9.82 -0.52
N GLY A 42 10.58 -11.03 0.03
CA GLY A 42 11.16 -11.49 1.29
C GLY A 42 10.40 -11.09 2.56
N ALA A 43 9.34 -10.30 2.47
CA ALA A 43 8.46 -9.96 3.59
C ALA A 43 7.24 -10.88 3.64
N ASP A 44 6.89 -11.35 4.84
CA ASP A 44 5.61 -12.01 5.10
C ASP A 44 4.58 -10.95 5.46
N LEU A 45 3.51 -10.85 4.68
CA LEU A 45 2.49 -9.83 4.80
C LEU A 45 1.15 -10.45 5.17
N GLN A 46 0.59 -10.04 6.30
CA GLN A 46 -0.79 -10.32 6.65
C GLN A 46 -1.71 -9.55 5.71
N VAL A 47 -2.74 -10.22 5.20
CA VAL A 47 -3.74 -9.64 4.33
C VAL A 47 -5.12 -10.09 4.78
N SER A 48 -5.94 -9.15 5.25
CA SER A 48 -7.34 -9.43 5.59
C SER A 48 -8.18 -9.63 4.33
N ALA A 49 -9.27 -10.40 4.44
CA ALA A 49 -10.15 -10.69 3.32
C ALA A 49 -10.79 -9.43 2.72
N GLU A 50 -11.01 -8.40 3.54
CA GLU A 50 -11.55 -7.10 3.11
C GLU A 50 -10.47 -6.19 2.50
N SER A 51 -9.20 -6.34 2.88
CA SER A 51 -8.12 -5.48 2.42
C SER A 51 -7.80 -5.68 0.94
N PHE A 52 -7.49 -4.58 0.26
CA PHE A 52 -6.96 -4.67 -1.10
C PHE A 52 -5.55 -5.28 -1.08
N PHE A 53 -5.28 -6.12 -2.03
CA PHE A 53 -3.95 -6.63 -2.34
C PHE A 53 -3.81 -6.81 -3.86
N GLN A 54 -2.62 -6.70 -4.38
CA GLN A 54 -2.33 -6.89 -5.80
C GLN A 54 -2.83 -8.26 -6.31
N SER A 55 -2.94 -8.44 -7.62
CA SER A 55 -3.53 -9.64 -8.25
C SER A 55 -2.84 -10.96 -7.87
N GLY A 56 -1.79 -10.91 -7.07
CA GLY A 56 -1.05 -12.02 -6.50
C GLY A 56 0.38 -11.62 -6.13
N PRO A 57 1.10 -12.46 -5.36
CA PRO A 57 2.44 -12.13 -4.89
C PRO A 57 3.42 -11.83 -6.03
N ALA A 58 3.38 -12.57 -7.13
CA ALA A 58 4.26 -12.32 -8.28
C ALA A 58 4.05 -10.92 -8.91
N ALA A 59 2.79 -10.46 -9.01
CA ALA A 59 2.50 -9.11 -9.49
C ALA A 59 2.98 -8.05 -8.49
N ALA A 60 2.80 -8.31 -7.20
CA ALA A 60 3.30 -7.44 -6.14
C ALA A 60 4.84 -7.34 -6.15
N GLU A 61 5.56 -8.45 -6.35
CA GLU A 61 7.02 -8.47 -6.47
C GLU A 61 7.51 -7.63 -7.65
N LEU A 62 6.91 -7.81 -8.83
CA LEU A 62 7.26 -7.01 -10.01
C LEU A 62 7.03 -5.51 -9.76
N LEU A 63 5.97 -5.16 -9.06
CA LEU A 63 5.67 -3.78 -8.70
C LEU A 63 6.69 -3.23 -7.70
N VAL A 64 7.01 -3.98 -6.64
CA VAL A 64 8.05 -3.61 -5.66
C VAL A 64 9.41 -3.42 -6.34
N ASP A 65 9.79 -4.30 -7.25
CA ASP A 65 11.03 -4.19 -8.01
C ASP A 65 11.05 -2.95 -8.92
N ALA A 66 9.94 -2.62 -9.55
CA ALA A 66 9.82 -1.42 -10.36
C ALA A 66 9.97 -0.16 -9.52
N VAL A 67 9.27 -0.10 -8.38
CA VAL A 67 9.36 1.01 -7.43
C VAL A 67 10.77 1.14 -6.85
N ARG A 68 11.40 0.04 -6.45
CA ARG A 68 12.79 0.03 -5.95
C ARG A 68 13.76 0.62 -6.96
N ARG A 69 13.65 0.22 -8.23
CA ARG A 69 14.46 0.82 -9.31
C ARG A 69 14.19 2.30 -9.49
N ALA A 70 12.95 2.74 -9.39
CA ALA A 70 12.57 4.15 -9.52
C ALA A 70 13.06 5.01 -8.33
N CYS A 71 13.17 4.42 -7.13
CA CYS A 71 13.76 5.08 -5.96
C CYS A 71 15.26 5.35 -6.17
N GLY A 72 15.98 4.46 -6.85
CA GLY A 72 17.40 4.60 -7.18
C GLY A 72 18.27 4.77 -5.95
N ASP A 73 19.30 5.60 -6.06
CA ASP A 73 20.30 5.90 -5.03
C ASP A 73 19.72 6.54 -3.75
N VAL A 74 18.55 7.14 -3.83
CA VAL A 74 17.89 7.71 -2.64
C VAL A 74 17.51 6.61 -1.64
N LEU A 75 17.06 5.46 -2.14
CA LEU A 75 16.70 4.33 -1.29
C LEU A 75 17.92 3.75 -0.56
N ASP A 76 19.05 3.60 -1.25
CA ASP A 76 20.30 3.05 -0.69
C ASP A 76 20.90 3.95 0.38
N GLY A 77 20.70 5.27 0.25
CA GLY A 77 21.20 6.28 1.17
C GLY A 77 20.15 6.82 2.15
N LEU A 78 18.97 6.20 2.23
CA LEU A 78 17.83 6.71 3.00
C LEU A 78 18.15 6.83 4.48
N ARG A 79 17.95 8.02 5.04
CA ARG A 79 18.17 8.31 6.46
C ARG A 79 16.94 8.91 7.14
N GLY A 80 16.06 9.51 6.37
CA GLY A 80 14.78 10.05 6.83
C GLY A 80 13.61 9.09 6.55
N PRO A 81 12.38 9.50 6.90
CA PRO A 81 11.21 8.66 6.73
C PRO A 81 10.87 8.37 5.26
N LEU A 82 10.32 7.17 5.01
CA LEU A 82 9.64 6.82 3.79
C LEU A 82 8.13 7.02 3.97
N LEU A 83 7.50 7.75 3.06
CA LEU A 83 6.04 7.84 2.96
C LEU A 83 5.51 6.80 1.99
N ASP A 84 4.60 5.95 2.46
CA ASP A 84 3.78 5.03 1.66
C ASP A 84 2.36 5.62 1.60
N ALA A 85 2.13 6.47 0.60
CA ALA A 85 0.86 7.15 0.39
C ALA A 85 -0.11 6.25 -0.37
N TYR A 86 -1.34 6.13 0.13
CA TYR A 86 -2.30 5.10 -0.26
C TYR A 86 -1.76 3.70 0.01
N GLY A 87 -1.06 3.55 1.14
CA GLY A 87 -0.16 2.42 1.41
C GLY A 87 -0.83 1.06 1.58
N GLY A 88 -2.17 1.00 1.62
CA GLY A 88 -2.90 -0.26 1.78
C GLY A 88 -2.43 -1.01 3.02
N ILE A 89 -2.00 -2.25 2.84
CA ILE A 89 -1.45 -3.11 3.90
C ILE A 89 0.02 -2.79 4.25
N GLY A 90 0.58 -1.70 3.72
CA GLY A 90 1.97 -1.30 3.94
C GLY A 90 2.97 -2.01 3.03
N LEU A 91 2.60 -2.34 1.80
CA LEU A 91 3.44 -3.12 0.88
C LEU A 91 4.82 -2.48 0.67
N PHE A 92 4.88 -1.21 0.29
CA PHE A 92 6.16 -0.55 0.02
C PHE A 92 6.93 -0.27 1.30
N ALA A 93 6.26 0.16 2.36
CA ALA A 93 6.88 0.34 3.67
C ALA A 93 7.53 -0.94 4.21
N ALA A 94 6.90 -2.12 4.00
CA ALA A 94 7.43 -3.40 4.43
C ALA A 94 8.60 -3.90 3.58
N THR A 95 8.62 -3.58 2.28
CA THR A 95 9.51 -4.23 1.31
C THR A 95 10.68 -3.38 0.84
N LEU A 96 10.63 -2.06 0.96
CA LEU A 96 11.71 -1.18 0.53
C LEU A 96 12.86 -1.05 1.54
N GLY A 97 12.69 -1.55 2.77
CA GLY A 97 13.78 -1.64 3.76
C GLY A 97 14.05 -0.35 4.53
N ALA A 98 13.16 0.66 4.50
CA ALA A 98 13.27 1.85 5.32
C ALA A 98 13.12 1.50 6.81
N ALA A 99 13.93 2.17 7.65
CA ALA A 99 13.89 1.98 9.10
C ALA A 99 12.71 2.72 9.76
N ASP A 100 12.30 3.84 9.16
CA ASP A 100 11.20 4.68 9.61
C ASP A 100 10.23 4.90 8.44
N ASN A 101 8.96 4.63 8.69
CA ASN A 101 7.93 4.69 7.67
C ASN A 101 6.71 5.46 8.15
N VAL A 102 6.09 6.17 7.24
CA VAL A 102 4.79 6.80 7.41
C VAL A 102 3.84 6.19 6.39
N VAL A 103 2.79 5.53 6.86
CA VAL A 103 1.75 4.96 6.00
C VAL A 103 0.49 5.78 6.12
N VAL A 104 -0.06 6.23 4.99
CA VAL A 104 -1.35 6.94 4.96
C VAL A 104 -2.34 6.14 4.14
N GLU A 105 -3.41 5.71 4.80
CA GLU A 105 -4.43 4.81 4.22
C GLU A 105 -5.80 5.13 4.84
N SER A 106 -6.86 5.05 4.06
CA SER A 106 -8.23 5.35 4.51
C SER A 106 -8.99 4.11 5.00
N SER A 107 -8.71 2.94 4.42
CA SER A 107 -9.37 1.68 4.77
C SER A 107 -8.99 1.21 6.16
N ARG A 108 -10.01 0.93 6.99
CA ARG A 108 -9.80 0.39 8.35
C ARG A 108 -9.07 -0.96 8.33
N SER A 109 -9.50 -1.86 7.46
CA SER A 109 -8.92 -3.20 7.35
C SER A 109 -7.45 -3.12 6.93
N SER A 110 -7.16 -2.35 5.88
CA SER A 110 -5.80 -2.16 5.37
C SER A 110 -4.87 -1.51 6.40
N CYS A 111 -5.36 -0.51 7.15
CA CYS A 111 -4.58 0.09 8.25
C CYS A 111 -4.25 -0.93 9.35
N ALA A 112 -5.20 -1.80 9.71
CA ALA A 112 -4.95 -2.85 10.70
C ALA A 112 -3.88 -3.84 10.22
N ASP A 113 -3.95 -4.23 8.95
CA ASP A 113 -2.93 -5.08 8.34
C ASP A 113 -1.56 -4.36 8.27
N ALA A 114 -1.53 -3.07 7.90
CA ALA A 114 -0.29 -2.29 7.88
C ALA A 114 0.38 -2.23 9.27
N VAL A 115 -0.41 -2.02 10.34
CA VAL A 115 0.10 -2.05 11.72
C VAL A 115 0.65 -3.43 12.06
N ALA A 116 -0.04 -4.51 11.70
CA ALA A 116 0.42 -5.88 11.95
C ALA A 116 1.72 -6.20 11.18
N ASN A 117 1.83 -5.73 9.92
CA ASN A 117 2.98 -5.99 9.05
C ASN A 117 4.23 -5.19 9.42
N LEU A 118 4.05 -4.00 9.97
CA LEU A 118 5.15 -3.06 10.17
C LEU A 118 5.56 -2.91 11.64
N GLY A 119 4.64 -3.10 12.59
CA GLY A 119 4.91 -2.89 14.02
C GLY A 119 5.45 -1.49 14.28
N ASP A 120 6.49 -1.40 15.10
CA ASP A 120 7.13 -0.13 15.48
C ASP A 120 7.93 0.55 14.37
N ARG A 121 8.05 -0.08 13.19
CA ARG A 121 8.77 0.50 12.03
C ARG A 121 7.94 1.51 11.25
N ALA A 122 6.68 1.74 11.61
CA ALA A 122 5.83 2.68 10.90
C ALA A 122 4.83 3.40 11.80
N THR A 123 4.55 4.65 11.46
CA THR A 123 3.37 5.36 11.92
C THR A 123 2.27 5.25 10.87
N VAL A 124 1.15 4.63 11.21
CA VAL A 124 0.00 4.42 10.31
C VAL A 124 -1.08 5.46 10.59
N HIS A 125 -1.36 6.30 9.61
CA HIS A 125 -2.42 7.31 9.66
C HIS A 125 -3.65 6.82 8.90
N ARG A 126 -4.76 6.57 9.62
CA ARG A 126 -6.03 6.23 9.00
C ARG A 126 -6.80 7.48 8.61
N THR A 127 -6.57 7.97 7.41
CA THR A 127 -7.23 9.16 6.85
C THR A 127 -7.21 9.11 5.32
N MET A 128 -8.04 9.92 4.68
CA MET A 128 -7.87 10.21 3.25
C MET A 128 -6.56 10.96 3.05
N PHE A 129 -5.82 10.63 2.01
CA PHE A 129 -4.49 11.21 1.80
C PHE A 129 -4.54 12.74 1.64
N GLU A 130 -5.57 13.24 0.99
CA GLU A 130 -5.83 14.65 0.76
C GLU A 130 -6.08 15.44 2.06
N GLN A 131 -6.44 14.74 3.15
CA GLN A 131 -6.72 15.32 4.48
C GLN A 131 -5.57 15.12 5.46
N TRP A 132 -4.56 14.35 5.08
CA TRP A 132 -3.39 14.13 5.92
C TRP A 132 -2.56 15.41 6.02
N VAL A 133 -2.12 15.75 7.23
CA VAL A 133 -1.22 16.87 7.46
C VAL A 133 0.19 16.45 7.08
N PRO A 134 0.78 17.01 6.01
CA PRO A 134 2.08 16.58 5.53
C PRO A 134 3.19 16.88 6.55
N GLN A 135 4.10 15.95 6.67
CA GLN A 135 5.34 16.10 7.45
C GLN A 135 6.54 15.82 6.55
N PRO A 136 7.73 16.34 6.90
CA PRO A 136 8.93 16.10 6.10
C PRO A 136 9.23 14.61 5.97
N VAL A 137 9.46 14.15 4.72
CA VAL A 137 9.93 12.80 4.43
C VAL A 137 11.07 12.86 3.41
N GLU A 138 11.89 11.82 3.35
CA GLU A 138 12.99 11.80 2.39
C GLU A 138 12.63 11.13 1.07
N LEU A 139 11.79 10.10 1.13
CA LEU A 139 11.28 9.35 -0.01
C LEU A 139 9.77 9.22 0.09
N ALA A 140 9.05 9.46 -1.00
CA ALA A 140 7.62 9.21 -1.08
C ALA A 140 7.29 8.24 -2.21
N VAL A 141 6.47 7.25 -1.91
CA VAL A 141 5.83 6.37 -2.89
C VAL A 141 4.34 6.61 -2.82
N ALA A 142 3.68 6.82 -3.95
CA ALA A 142 2.24 7.01 -4.01
C ALA A 142 1.63 6.07 -5.06
N ASP A 143 0.71 5.21 -4.63
CA ASP A 143 -0.05 4.27 -5.48
C ASP A 143 -1.56 4.53 -5.35
N PRO A 144 -2.04 5.66 -5.90
CA PRO A 144 -3.44 6.03 -5.78
C PRO A 144 -4.35 5.11 -6.61
N ALA A 145 -5.65 5.17 -6.34
CA ALA A 145 -6.66 4.54 -7.17
C ALA A 145 -6.58 5.04 -8.64
N ARG A 146 -7.30 4.38 -9.54
CA ARG A 146 -7.31 4.66 -11.00
C ARG A 146 -7.56 6.14 -11.35
N SER A 147 -8.27 6.89 -10.51
CA SER A 147 -8.49 8.33 -10.68
C SER A 147 -7.22 9.17 -10.56
N GLY A 148 -6.14 8.61 -10.01
CA GLY A 148 -4.88 9.30 -9.73
C GLY A 148 -4.94 10.20 -8.51
N LEU A 149 -3.94 11.08 -8.37
CA LEU A 149 -3.78 12.00 -7.23
C LEU A 149 -4.77 13.18 -7.28
N GLY A 150 -4.88 13.81 -8.44
CA GLY A 150 -5.55 15.10 -8.53
C GLY A 150 -4.79 16.24 -7.84
N ARG A 151 -5.39 17.42 -7.80
CA ARG A 151 -4.72 18.63 -7.32
C ARG A 151 -4.40 18.58 -5.82
N GLU A 152 -5.41 18.22 -5.01
CA GLU A 152 -5.29 18.24 -3.54
C GLU A 152 -4.20 17.28 -3.04
N ALA A 153 -4.21 16.02 -3.48
CA ALA A 153 -3.18 15.07 -3.11
C ALA A 153 -1.79 15.47 -3.63
N THR A 154 -1.73 16.10 -4.81
CA THR A 154 -0.47 16.63 -5.35
C THR A 154 0.09 17.75 -4.47
N ASP A 155 -0.77 18.64 -3.94
CA ASP A 155 -0.35 19.70 -3.01
C ASP A 155 0.18 19.10 -1.70
N VAL A 156 -0.48 18.07 -1.16
CA VAL A 156 -0.03 17.36 0.06
C VAL A 156 1.31 16.68 -0.18
N LEU A 157 1.50 15.96 -1.29
CA LEU A 157 2.77 15.33 -1.63
C LEU A 157 3.92 16.34 -1.77
N ALA A 158 3.69 17.44 -2.48
CA ALA A 158 4.70 18.48 -2.64
C ALA A 158 5.11 19.10 -1.31
N ALA A 159 4.16 19.29 -0.39
CA ALA A 159 4.43 19.85 0.95
C ALA A 159 5.28 18.93 1.85
N THR A 160 5.46 17.65 1.52
CA THR A 160 6.38 16.75 2.26
C THR A 160 7.84 17.08 2.05
N GLY A 161 8.20 17.79 0.98
CA GLY A 161 9.59 18.10 0.63
C GLY A 161 10.44 16.88 0.28
N ALA A 162 9.83 15.75 -0.12
CA ALA A 162 10.53 14.52 -0.48
C ALA A 162 11.60 14.76 -1.57
N ARG A 163 12.81 14.25 -1.35
CA ARG A 163 13.90 14.31 -2.35
C ARG A 163 13.59 13.49 -3.60
N ARG A 164 12.84 12.42 -3.43
CA ARG A 164 12.37 11.54 -4.51
C ARG A 164 10.91 11.20 -4.27
N LEU A 165 10.11 11.33 -5.32
CA LEU A 165 8.74 10.87 -5.36
C LEU A 165 8.60 9.83 -6.48
N VAL A 166 8.05 8.68 -6.13
CA VAL A 166 7.71 7.61 -7.07
C VAL A 166 6.18 7.52 -7.16
N LEU A 167 5.64 7.83 -8.33
CA LEU A 167 4.21 7.72 -8.59
C LEU A 167 3.93 6.44 -9.36
N VAL A 168 3.13 5.57 -8.78
CA VAL A 168 2.57 4.37 -9.41
C VAL A 168 1.20 4.73 -9.98
N SER A 169 0.89 4.26 -11.17
CA SER A 169 -0.43 4.48 -11.77
C SER A 169 -0.79 3.35 -12.73
N CYS A 170 -2.03 2.91 -12.67
CA CYS A 170 -2.60 1.94 -13.60
C CYS A 170 -3.37 2.60 -14.77
N ASP A 171 -3.40 3.95 -14.83
CA ASP A 171 -4.07 4.71 -15.89
C ASP A 171 -3.13 5.77 -16.48
N PRO A 172 -2.80 5.70 -17.78
CA PRO A 172 -1.88 6.65 -18.42
C PRO A 172 -2.40 8.09 -18.44
N GLY A 173 -3.72 8.28 -18.50
CA GLY A 173 -4.33 9.62 -18.52
C GLY A 173 -4.18 10.31 -17.17
N SER A 174 -4.46 9.59 -16.08
CA SER A 174 -4.25 10.08 -14.71
C SER A 174 -2.78 10.35 -14.46
N LEU A 175 -1.89 9.44 -14.88
CA LEU A 175 -0.44 9.61 -14.72
C LEU A 175 0.06 10.89 -15.41
N ALA A 176 -0.33 11.11 -16.66
CA ALA A 176 0.08 12.29 -17.40
C ALA A 176 -0.39 13.59 -16.71
N ARG A 177 -1.66 13.64 -16.31
CA ARG A 177 -2.22 14.78 -15.58
C ARG A 177 -1.46 15.04 -14.28
N ASP A 178 -1.26 14.01 -13.45
CA ASP A 178 -0.66 14.13 -12.13
C ASP A 178 0.83 14.50 -12.23
N THR A 179 1.53 14.01 -13.26
CA THR A 179 2.92 14.42 -13.54
C THR A 179 3.01 15.91 -13.86
N VAL A 180 2.07 16.46 -14.65
CA VAL A 180 2.03 17.90 -14.95
C VAL A 180 1.73 18.71 -13.68
N LEU A 181 0.82 18.23 -12.84
CA LEU A 181 0.51 18.88 -11.56
C LEU A 181 1.72 18.89 -10.61
N LEU A 182 2.47 17.79 -10.51
CA LEU A 182 3.68 17.69 -9.69
C LEU A 182 4.81 18.57 -10.21
N ALA A 183 5.01 18.63 -11.52
CA ALA A 183 6.06 19.47 -12.12
C ALA A 183 5.83 20.98 -11.95
N ALA A 184 4.61 21.39 -11.61
CA ALA A 184 4.26 22.77 -11.36
C ALA A 184 4.44 23.23 -9.90
N ARG A 185 4.95 22.36 -9.00
CA ARG A 185 5.24 22.64 -7.59
C ARG A 185 6.70 22.67 -7.33
#